data_25cadeb58223b06bc7bbcc573dffe77a
#
_entry.id   25cadeb58223b06bc7bbcc573dffe77a
#
_cell.length_a   1.000
_cell.length_b   1.000
_cell.length_c   1.000
_cell.angle_alpha   90.00
_cell.angle_beta   90.00
_cell.angle_gamma   90.00
#
_symmetry.space_group_name_H-M   'P 1'
#
loop_
_entity.id
_entity.type
_entity.pdbx_description
1 polymer ?
#
loop_
_entity_poly.entity_id
_entity_poly.type
_entity_poly.pdbx_seq_one_letter_code
_entity_poly.pdbx_strand_id
1 'polypeptide(L)'
;VMRGGREMDNHFEVMWDLFRSIPSIEDPDISVLDEYYWLNKEDPNYSLCRSTKNRGQDGGTDGKFGLSDKAATEIMDLFFTPDEELANRPITDFFDDEVLNSNFWMYWRTMFAFENWHSALEMKLYIRRYIHHIAGLPDFSALRFTRYNQYESMILPMQRYLEAHGVQFHFDTKVENVVFEVGGGEGPRRAVTGTGQDTIQRIQQAAFARNPYSTSTKKVARRITVTHAGETSNIDLTEDDLVFITNGGCVENSTIGAQDKPAAWDPTIRPGGGWDMWRRIAAQDPSFGHPDKFCGDPEKSNWMSATVTTLDGEIVPYIQKICHRDPFTGHVVTGGIVTCEDSGWLMSWTINRQQQFRDQPKDQLCVWVYGLFTDKPGNYVKKAMRDCTGEEICQEWLY
;
A
#
# COMPACT_ATOMS: atom_id res chain seq x y z
N VAL A 1 5.54 -15.52 -3.55
CA VAL A 1 5.11 -14.35 -4.35
C VAL A 1 5.17 -13.12 -3.47
N MET A 2 5.93 -12.11 -3.90
CA MET A 2 5.92 -10.80 -3.24
C MET A 2 4.65 -10.04 -3.62
N ARG A 3 4.04 -9.38 -2.64
CA ARG A 3 2.94 -8.46 -2.86
C ARG A 3 3.30 -7.12 -2.24
N GLY A 4 3.48 -6.12 -3.08
CA GLY A 4 3.83 -4.78 -2.65
C GLY A 4 5.25 -4.62 -2.10
N GLY A 5 5.58 -3.40 -1.72
CA GLY A 5 6.84 -3.05 -1.10
C GLY A 5 6.89 -3.44 0.37
N ARG A 6 8.05 -3.18 0.98
CA ARG A 6 8.31 -3.38 2.41
C ARG A 6 8.54 -2.05 3.14
N GLU A 7 8.11 -0.97 2.51
CA GLU A 7 8.35 0.38 2.99
C GLU A 7 7.57 0.64 4.28
N MET A 8 8.26 1.18 5.26
CA MET A 8 7.73 1.59 6.54
C MET A 8 8.10 3.02 6.84
N ASP A 9 7.27 3.67 7.63
CA ASP A 9 7.50 5.02 8.13
C ASP A 9 7.88 4.96 9.61
N ASN A 10 8.89 5.71 10.01
CA ASN A 10 9.28 5.83 11.41
C ASN A 10 8.17 6.45 12.28
N HIS A 11 7.24 7.21 11.67
CA HIS A 11 6.11 7.84 12.34
C HIS A 11 4.84 6.97 12.37
N PHE A 12 4.97 5.68 12.25
CA PHE A 12 3.92 4.73 12.61
C PHE A 12 3.97 4.44 14.12
N GLU A 13 3.88 5.47 14.95
CA GLU A 13 4.18 5.42 16.39
C GLU A 13 3.39 4.33 17.12
N VAL A 14 2.09 4.21 16.85
CA VAL A 14 1.22 3.19 17.47
C VAL A 14 1.67 1.78 17.07
N MET A 15 2.02 1.58 15.81
CA MET A 15 2.51 0.30 15.32
C MET A 15 3.85 -0.05 15.97
N TRP A 16 4.79 0.88 16.01
CA TRP A 16 6.10 0.65 16.61
C TRP A 16 6.04 0.48 18.12
N ASP A 17 5.11 1.14 18.81
CA ASP A 17 4.86 0.90 20.23
C ASP A 17 4.39 -0.54 20.49
N LEU A 18 3.51 -1.07 19.65
CA LEU A 18 3.11 -2.47 19.68
C LEU A 18 4.30 -3.41 19.46
N PHE A 19 5.08 -3.19 18.41
CA PHE A 19 6.22 -4.04 18.05
C PHE A 19 7.41 -3.96 19.02
N ARG A 20 7.43 -3.02 19.93
CA ARG A 20 8.38 -2.98 21.07
C ARG A 20 8.24 -4.19 21.99
N SER A 21 7.03 -4.77 22.09
CA SER A 21 6.74 -5.89 22.98
C SER A 21 6.79 -7.25 22.29
N ILE A 22 6.96 -7.28 20.98
CA ILE A 22 6.93 -8.52 20.18
C ILE A 22 8.36 -8.95 19.85
N PRO A 23 8.78 -10.15 20.30
CA PRO A 23 10.11 -10.68 19.98
C PRO A 23 10.35 -10.85 18.49
N SER A 24 11.56 -10.53 18.02
CA SER A 24 11.97 -10.84 16.66
C SER A 24 12.04 -12.35 16.42
N ILE A 25 11.87 -12.75 15.18
CA ILE A 25 12.01 -14.16 14.77
C ILE A 25 13.47 -14.60 14.69
N GLU A 26 14.37 -13.66 14.35
CA GLU A 26 15.80 -13.92 14.20
C GLU A 26 16.51 -14.00 15.55
N ASP A 27 16.15 -13.11 16.45
CA ASP A 27 16.72 -13.04 17.80
C ASP A 27 15.60 -12.76 18.80
N PRO A 28 15.12 -13.79 19.51
CA PRO A 28 14.03 -13.63 20.49
C PRO A 28 14.36 -12.74 21.70
N ASP A 29 15.64 -12.39 21.91
CA ASP A 29 16.07 -11.53 23.00
C ASP A 29 15.88 -10.04 22.67
N ILE A 30 15.60 -9.69 21.41
CA ILE A 30 15.31 -8.33 20.98
C ILE A 30 13.89 -8.23 20.40
N SER A 31 13.33 -7.02 20.43
CA SER A 31 12.02 -6.80 19.82
C SER A 31 12.11 -6.62 18.28
N VAL A 32 10.97 -6.79 17.60
CA VAL A 32 10.86 -6.44 16.18
C VAL A 32 11.22 -4.98 15.93
N LEU A 33 10.87 -4.08 16.87
CA LEU A 33 11.26 -2.67 16.79
C LEU A 33 12.77 -2.48 16.88
N ASP A 34 13.43 -3.20 17.78
CA ASP A 34 14.90 -3.09 17.94
C ASP A 34 15.62 -3.59 16.69
N GLU A 35 15.22 -4.75 16.16
CA GLU A 35 15.75 -5.28 14.90
C GLU A 35 15.60 -4.27 13.76
N TYR A 36 14.39 -3.72 13.58
CA TYR A 36 14.09 -2.73 12.55
C TYR A 36 14.93 -1.45 12.73
N TYR A 37 15.02 -0.93 13.95
CA TYR A 37 15.75 0.30 14.25
C TYR A 37 17.24 0.18 13.92
N TRP A 38 17.89 -0.87 14.43
CA TRP A 38 19.32 -1.05 14.24
C TRP A 38 19.68 -1.35 12.80
N LEU A 39 18.90 -2.21 12.14
CA LEU A 39 19.09 -2.51 10.72
C LEU A 39 19.09 -1.25 9.84
N ASN A 40 18.12 -0.37 10.05
CA ASN A 40 18.01 0.85 9.25
C ASN A 40 18.97 1.97 9.69
N LYS A 41 19.51 1.89 10.87
CA LYS A 41 20.57 2.78 11.33
C LYS A 41 21.94 2.41 10.74
N GLU A 42 22.22 1.13 10.62
CA GLU A 42 23.47 0.61 10.04
C GLU A 42 23.49 0.76 8.52
N ASP A 43 22.36 0.58 7.87
CA ASP A 43 22.20 0.70 6.41
C ASP A 43 21.00 1.61 6.08
N PRO A 44 21.19 2.95 6.17
CA PRO A 44 20.14 3.92 5.85
C PRO A 44 19.65 3.77 4.40
N ASN A 45 18.34 3.92 4.21
CA ASN A 45 17.75 3.82 2.90
C ASN A 45 18.05 5.06 2.05
N TYR A 46 18.40 4.86 0.79
CA TYR A 46 18.46 5.89 -0.25
C TYR A 46 18.50 5.24 -1.63
N SER A 47 18.05 5.97 -2.65
CA SER A 47 18.11 5.53 -4.05
C SER A 47 19.14 6.37 -4.83
N LEU A 48 19.94 5.72 -5.66
CA LEU A 48 20.88 6.38 -6.56
C LEU A 48 20.31 6.53 -7.99
N CYS A 49 19.23 5.81 -8.30
CA CYS A 49 18.51 5.92 -9.55
C CYS A 49 17.01 5.81 -9.28
N ARG A 50 16.23 6.84 -9.63
CA ARG A 50 14.78 6.89 -9.47
C ARG A 50 14.02 6.48 -10.72
N SER A 51 14.63 6.71 -11.87
CA SER A 51 14.01 6.38 -13.14
C SER A 51 15.02 5.98 -14.18
N THR A 52 14.56 5.19 -15.14
CA THR A 52 15.31 4.85 -16.34
C THR A 52 14.52 5.18 -17.60
N LYS A 53 15.22 5.40 -18.71
CA LYS A 53 14.69 5.57 -20.05
C LYS A 53 15.63 4.92 -21.07
N ASN A 54 15.20 4.78 -22.31
CA ASN A 54 16.04 4.26 -23.38
C ASN A 54 16.76 2.95 -22.99
N ARG A 55 16.04 1.98 -22.44
CA ARG A 55 16.58 0.67 -22.03
C ARG A 55 17.61 0.77 -20.90
N GLY A 56 17.19 1.26 -19.76
CA GLY A 56 18.00 1.25 -18.55
C GLY A 56 19.03 2.38 -18.43
N GLN A 57 19.00 3.41 -19.28
CA GLN A 57 19.75 4.63 -19.06
C GLN A 57 19.12 5.44 -17.93
N ASP A 58 19.93 6.12 -17.12
CA ASP A 58 19.43 7.01 -16.07
C ASP A 58 18.50 8.07 -16.66
N GLY A 59 17.33 8.23 -16.06
CA GLY A 59 16.31 9.21 -16.46
C GLY A 59 16.74 10.66 -16.24
N GLY A 60 17.75 10.89 -15.38
CA GLY A 60 18.29 12.22 -15.11
C GLY A 60 17.38 13.06 -14.20
N THR A 61 16.76 12.43 -13.21
CA THR A 61 15.88 13.12 -12.25
C THR A 61 16.65 13.97 -11.22
N ASP A 62 17.95 13.72 -11.04
CA ASP A 62 18.89 14.44 -10.16
C ASP A 62 18.38 14.61 -8.70
N GLY A 63 17.52 13.70 -8.24
CA GLY A 63 16.92 13.78 -6.91
C GLY A 63 15.99 14.99 -6.71
N LYS A 64 15.38 15.52 -7.79
CA LYS A 64 14.54 16.73 -7.76
C LYS A 64 13.10 16.43 -8.15
N PHE A 65 12.18 17.25 -7.64
CA PHE A 65 10.76 17.17 -8.01
C PHE A 65 10.48 17.70 -9.43
N GLY A 66 11.33 18.58 -9.96
CA GLY A 66 11.10 19.19 -11.27
C GLY A 66 9.83 20.05 -11.32
N LEU A 67 9.44 20.67 -10.22
CA LEU A 67 8.26 21.54 -10.13
C LEU A 67 8.63 22.98 -10.52
N SER A 68 7.79 23.61 -11.35
CA SER A 68 7.74 25.06 -11.49
C SER A 68 7.08 25.71 -10.29
N ASP A 69 7.21 27.04 -10.14
CA ASP A 69 6.51 27.78 -9.08
C ASP A 69 4.98 27.64 -9.20
N LYS A 70 4.46 27.58 -10.42
CA LYS A 70 3.04 27.34 -10.69
C LYS A 70 2.62 25.96 -10.23
N ALA A 71 3.35 24.90 -10.60
CA ALA A 71 3.05 23.54 -10.21
C ALA A 71 3.11 23.36 -8.67
N ALA A 72 4.08 24.00 -8.00
CA ALA A 72 4.15 23.99 -6.54
C ALA A 72 2.93 24.68 -5.93
N THR A 73 2.46 25.80 -6.53
CA THR A 73 1.25 26.50 -6.08
C THR A 73 0.01 25.62 -6.21
N GLU A 74 -0.17 24.90 -7.32
CA GLU A 74 -1.31 24.01 -7.52
C GLU A 74 -1.37 22.88 -6.46
N ILE A 75 -0.22 22.33 -6.09
CA ILE A 75 -0.14 21.32 -5.02
C ILE A 75 -0.54 21.92 -3.67
N MET A 76 -0.09 23.15 -3.40
CA MET A 76 -0.46 23.88 -2.16
C MET A 76 -1.95 24.24 -2.15
N ASP A 77 -2.51 24.66 -3.27
CA ASP A 77 -3.93 24.97 -3.41
C ASP A 77 -4.78 23.72 -3.14
N LEU A 78 -4.42 22.56 -3.70
CA LEU A 78 -5.06 21.30 -3.38
C LEU A 78 -4.99 20.99 -1.87
N PHE A 79 -3.82 21.19 -1.26
CA PHE A 79 -3.61 20.90 0.16
C PHE A 79 -4.48 21.78 1.07
N PHE A 80 -4.68 23.03 0.73
CA PHE A 80 -5.49 23.98 1.53
C PHE A 80 -6.98 24.00 1.17
N THR A 81 -7.37 23.45 0.03
CA THR A 81 -8.79 23.37 -0.36
C THR A 81 -9.57 22.53 0.66
N PRO A 82 -10.74 22.97 1.13
CA PRO A 82 -11.59 22.19 2.05
C PRO A 82 -11.94 20.81 1.52
N ASP A 83 -12.02 19.81 2.40
CA ASP A 83 -12.28 18.41 2.02
C ASP A 83 -13.62 18.26 1.27
N GLU A 84 -14.62 19.05 1.62
CA GLU A 84 -15.94 19.05 1.01
C GLU A 84 -15.91 19.52 -0.46
N GLU A 85 -14.99 20.43 -0.80
CA GLU A 85 -14.82 20.93 -2.18
C GLU A 85 -14.04 19.94 -3.06
N LEU A 86 -13.26 19.03 -2.45
CA LEU A 86 -12.52 17.99 -3.13
C LEU A 86 -13.35 16.71 -3.37
N ALA A 87 -14.44 16.55 -2.61
CA ALA A 87 -15.25 15.34 -2.67
C ALA A 87 -15.78 15.10 -4.09
N ASN A 88 -15.59 13.87 -4.61
CA ASN A 88 -16.00 13.42 -5.94
C ASN A 88 -15.33 14.17 -7.13
N ARG A 89 -14.23 14.88 -6.90
CA ARG A 89 -13.46 15.53 -7.97
C ARG A 89 -12.17 14.75 -8.27
N PRO A 90 -11.79 14.59 -9.53
CA PRO A 90 -10.53 13.96 -9.91
C PRO A 90 -9.34 14.92 -9.70
N ILE A 91 -8.15 14.37 -9.64
CA ILE A 91 -6.89 15.13 -9.54
C ILE A 91 -6.72 16.11 -10.70
N THR A 92 -7.17 15.74 -11.90
CA THR A 92 -7.12 16.60 -13.10
C THR A 92 -7.94 17.86 -13.04
N ASP A 93 -8.82 18.02 -12.05
CA ASP A 93 -9.51 19.29 -11.81
C ASP A 93 -8.63 20.34 -11.09
N PHE A 94 -7.50 19.90 -10.52
CA PHE A 94 -6.62 20.73 -9.70
C PHE A 94 -5.20 20.83 -10.27
N PHE A 95 -4.74 19.83 -11.01
CA PHE A 95 -3.40 19.77 -11.56
C PHE A 95 -3.43 19.88 -13.08
N ASP A 96 -2.63 20.77 -13.60
CA ASP A 96 -2.40 20.89 -15.04
C ASP A 96 -1.21 20.04 -15.51
N ASP A 97 -0.84 20.19 -16.78
CA ASP A 97 0.25 19.44 -17.40
C ASP A 97 1.62 19.72 -16.74
N GLU A 98 1.83 20.88 -16.10
CA GLU A 98 3.10 21.15 -15.43
C GLU A 98 3.30 20.27 -14.19
N VAL A 99 2.25 20.02 -13.41
CA VAL A 99 2.30 19.05 -12.30
C VAL A 99 2.35 17.62 -12.84
N LEU A 100 1.44 17.29 -13.77
CA LEU A 100 1.24 15.91 -14.25
C LEU A 100 2.42 15.37 -15.08
N ASN A 101 3.32 16.22 -15.58
CA ASN A 101 4.55 15.85 -16.28
C ASN A 101 5.82 16.05 -15.44
N SER A 102 5.68 16.42 -14.16
CA SER A 102 6.82 16.63 -13.27
C SER A 102 7.38 15.32 -12.71
N ASN A 103 8.64 15.35 -12.25
CA ASN A 103 9.21 14.24 -11.49
C ASN A 103 8.44 13.96 -10.21
N PHE A 104 7.89 15.01 -9.55
CA PHE A 104 7.04 14.84 -8.38
C PHE A 104 5.87 13.90 -8.68
N TRP A 105 5.14 14.15 -9.78
CA TRP A 105 4.00 13.31 -10.14
C TRP A 105 4.43 11.87 -10.51
N MET A 106 5.53 11.72 -11.25
CA MET A 106 6.09 10.41 -11.53
C MET A 106 6.42 9.64 -10.24
N TYR A 107 7.09 10.29 -9.28
CA TYR A 107 7.42 9.65 -7.99
C TYR A 107 6.16 9.28 -7.21
N TRP A 108 5.21 10.20 -7.16
CA TRP A 108 3.98 10.03 -6.43
C TRP A 108 3.15 8.87 -6.98
N ARG A 109 2.89 8.90 -8.28
CA ARG A 109 2.04 7.90 -8.92
C ARG A 109 2.63 6.50 -8.89
N THR A 110 3.93 6.35 -9.05
CA THR A 110 4.58 5.03 -9.04
C THR A 110 4.76 4.48 -7.62
N MET A 111 4.93 5.34 -6.63
CA MET A 111 5.04 4.93 -5.23
C MET A 111 3.70 4.54 -4.62
N PHE A 112 2.66 5.31 -4.90
CA PHE A 112 1.34 5.14 -4.27
C PHE A 112 0.26 4.59 -5.21
N ALA A 113 0.63 4.18 -6.42
CA ALA A 113 -0.28 3.69 -7.47
C ALA A 113 -1.40 4.67 -7.82
N PHE A 114 -1.07 5.98 -7.90
CA PHE A 114 -2.02 7.01 -8.33
C PHE A 114 -2.07 7.13 -9.85
N GLU A 115 -3.25 7.43 -10.35
CA GLU A 115 -3.49 7.84 -11.72
C GLU A 115 -4.22 9.19 -11.77
N ASN A 116 -4.23 9.84 -12.93
CA ASN A 116 -4.76 11.19 -13.08
C ASN A 116 -6.26 11.30 -12.73
N TRP A 117 -7.01 10.21 -12.87
CA TRP A 117 -8.44 10.14 -12.58
C TRP A 117 -8.77 9.89 -11.10
N HIS A 118 -7.77 9.60 -10.26
CA HIS A 118 -8.00 9.36 -8.83
C HIS A 118 -8.56 10.59 -8.11
N SER A 119 -9.10 10.34 -6.93
CA SER A 119 -9.73 11.35 -6.11
C SER A 119 -8.73 12.41 -5.63
N ALA A 120 -9.07 13.69 -5.84
CA ALA A 120 -8.31 14.82 -5.30
C ALA A 120 -8.32 14.83 -3.76
N LEU A 121 -9.42 14.42 -3.14
CA LEU A 121 -9.49 14.26 -1.68
C LEU A 121 -8.51 13.22 -1.18
N GLU A 122 -8.44 12.06 -1.84
CA GLU A 122 -7.49 11.01 -1.47
C GLU A 122 -6.05 11.48 -1.63
N MET A 123 -5.72 12.17 -2.73
CA MET A 123 -4.41 12.78 -2.93
C MET A 123 -4.04 13.72 -1.77
N LYS A 124 -4.95 14.60 -1.37
CA LYS A 124 -4.74 15.50 -0.22
C LYS A 124 -4.50 14.72 1.08
N LEU A 125 -5.27 13.66 1.35
CA LEU A 125 -5.12 12.85 2.56
C LEU A 125 -3.76 12.17 2.59
N TYR A 126 -3.27 11.68 1.45
CA TYR A 126 -1.91 11.14 1.33
C TYR A 126 -0.84 12.20 1.55
N ILE A 127 -0.96 13.39 0.94
CA ILE A 127 -0.03 14.50 1.17
C ILE A 127 0.02 14.85 2.67
N ARG A 128 -1.13 14.96 3.34
CA ARG A 128 -1.20 15.22 4.78
C ARG A 128 -0.49 14.16 5.61
N ARG A 129 -0.63 12.88 5.22
CA ARG A 129 0.01 11.76 5.90
C ARG A 129 1.53 11.80 5.73
N TYR A 130 2.00 12.14 4.54
CA TYR A 130 3.41 12.11 4.18
C TYR A 130 4.12 13.46 4.22
N ILE A 131 3.49 14.51 4.72
CA ILE A 131 4.03 15.88 4.67
C ILE A 131 5.40 15.99 5.32
N HIS A 132 5.67 15.24 6.37
CA HIS A 132 6.96 15.22 7.08
C HIS A 132 8.08 14.57 6.26
N HIS A 133 7.75 13.78 5.26
CA HIS A 133 8.67 12.97 4.48
C HIS A 133 8.67 13.29 2.98
N ILE A 134 7.87 14.27 2.56
CA ILE A 134 7.74 14.62 1.14
C ILE A 134 9.10 14.94 0.51
N ALA A 135 9.97 15.64 1.23
CA ALA A 135 11.31 15.97 0.76
C ALA A 135 12.21 14.75 0.50
N GLY A 136 11.94 13.62 1.12
CA GLY A 136 12.67 12.37 0.94
C GLY A 136 12.11 11.46 -0.18
N LEU A 137 11.09 11.88 -0.95
CA LEU A 137 10.56 11.09 -2.07
C LEU A 137 11.54 10.94 -3.24
N PRO A 138 12.38 11.94 -3.58
CA PRO A 138 13.31 11.80 -4.70
C PRO A 138 14.38 10.74 -4.51
N ASP A 139 14.82 10.50 -3.27
CA ASP A 139 15.88 9.55 -2.93
C ASP A 139 15.44 8.43 -1.99
N PHE A 140 14.16 8.42 -1.58
CA PHE A 140 13.59 7.50 -0.59
C PHE A 140 14.23 7.51 0.80
N SER A 141 14.98 8.55 1.14
CA SER A 141 15.68 8.65 2.44
C SER A 141 14.75 8.58 3.65
N ALA A 142 13.45 8.92 3.46
CA ALA A 142 12.45 8.84 4.51
C ALA A 142 11.94 7.41 4.77
N LEU A 143 12.09 6.50 3.81
CA LEU A 143 11.59 5.15 3.92
C LEU A 143 12.55 4.22 4.66
N ARG A 144 12.00 3.20 5.28
CA ARG A 144 12.73 2.17 6.00
C ARG A 144 12.18 0.80 5.59
N PHE A 145 12.99 -0.23 5.79
CA PHE A 145 12.66 -1.59 5.41
C PHE A 145 12.84 -2.55 6.57
N THR A 146 12.03 -3.59 6.58
CA THR A 146 12.18 -4.75 7.46
C THR A 146 13.35 -5.64 7.01
N ARG A 147 13.78 -6.57 7.87
CA ARG A 147 14.87 -7.52 7.58
C ARG A 147 14.55 -8.37 6.35
N TYR A 148 13.40 -9.04 6.39
CA TYR A 148 12.83 -9.82 5.29
C TYR A 148 11.53 -9.17 4.81
N ASN A 149 10.70 -9.89 4.07
CA ASN A 149 9.35 -9.45 3.76
C ASN A 149 8.54 -9.20 5.04
N GLN A 150 7.44 -8.46 4.90
CA GLN A 150 6.61 -8.05 6.04
C GLN A 150 5.98 -9.24 6.78
N TYR A 151 5.67 -10.33 6.07
CA TYR A 151 5.10 -11.51 6.71
C TYR A 151 6.08 -12.12 7.71
N GLU A 152 7.31 -12.38 7.30
CA GLU A 152 8.31 -13.01 8.17
C GLU A 152 8.86 -12.06 9.23
N SER A 153 9.02 -10.78 8.90
CA SER A 153 9.59 -9.82 9.85
C SER A 153 8.60 -9.23 10.84
N MET A 154 7.28 -9.23 10.54
CA MET A 154 6.28 -8.55 11.36
C MET A 154 5.07 -9.43 11.67
N ILE A 155 4.42 -10.00 10.63
CA ILE A 155 3.15 -10.70 10.82
C ILE A 155 3.34 -12.01 11.58
N LEU A 156 4.31 -12.81 11.19
CA LEU A 156 4.60 -14.09 11.84
C LEU A 156 5.07 -13.95 13.31
N PRO A 157 5.98 -13.01 13.66
CA PRO A 157 6.28 -12.72 15.06
C PRO A 157 5.05 -12.29 15.86
N MET A 158 4.23 -11.39 15.31
CA MET A 158 2.99 -10.93 15.95
C MET A 158 2.00 -12.06 16.14
N GLN A 159 1.79 -12.90 15.14
CA GLN A 159 0.92 -14.07 15.24
C GLN A 159 1.35 -14.99 16.37
N ARG A 160 2.64 -15.37 16.43
CA ARG A 160 3.20 -16.21 17.50
C ARG A 160 3.03 -15.59 18.88
N TYR A 161 3.27 -14.29 18.99
CA TYR A 161 3.08 -13.55 20.22
C TYR A 161 1.61 -13.60 20.69
N LEU A 162 0.67 -13.36 19.80
CA LEU A 162 -0.76 -13.39 20.10
C LEU A 162 -1.25 -14.79 20.47
N GLU A 163 -0.79 -15.82 19.74
CA GLU A 163 -1.10 -17.24 20.07
C GLU A 163 -0.61 -17.61 21.47
N ALA A 164 0.62 -17.18 21.82
CA ALA A 164 1.16 -17.40 23.17
C ALA A 164 0.37 -16.68 24.28
N HIS A 165 -0.42 -15.64 23.93
CA HIS A 165 -1.31 -14.91 24.83
C HIS A 165 -2.79 -15.34 24.74
N GLY A 166 -3.07 -16.48 24.09
CA GLY A 166 -4.39 -17.09 24.05
C GLY A 166 -5.32 -16.58 22.95
N VAL A 167 -4.82 -15.80 22.01
CA VAL A 167 -5.61 -15.39 20.82
C VAL A 167 -5.80 -16.59 19.89
N GLN A 168 -7.03 -16.80 19.45
CA GLN A 168 -7.41 -17.88 18.54
C GLN A 168 -7.52 -17.34 17.11
N PHE A 169 -6.83 -17.99 16.16
CA PHE A 169 -6.90 -17.71 14.74
C PHE A 169 -7.75 -18.78 14.06
N HIS A 170 -8.83 -18.38 13.42
CA HIS A 170 -9.71 -19.27 12.65
C HIS A 170 -9.45 -19.09 11.17
N PHE A 171 -8.42 -19.78 10.65
CA PHE A 171 -8.10 -19.83 9.22
C PHE A 171 -9.16 -20.62 8.43
N ASP A 172 -9.17 -20.47 7.12
CA ASP A 172 -10.13 -21.11 6.21
C ASP A 172 -11.60 -20.85 6.59
N THR A 173 -11.80 -19.73 7.28
CA THR A 173 -13.12 -19.32 7.78
C THR A 173 -13.50 -17.99 7.11
N LYS A 174 -14.55 -18.05 6.31
CA LYS A 174 -15.07 -16.92 5.56
C LYS A 174 -16.13 -16.21 6.37
N VAL A 175 -15.98 -14.91 6.59
CA VAL A 175 -17.04 -14.08 7.17
C VAL A 175 -17.99 -13.65 6.07
N GLU A 176 -19.21 -14.18 6.10
CA GLU A 176 -20.24 -13.90 5.12
C GLU A 176 -20.94 -12.56 5.35
N ASN A 177 -21.20 -12.23 6.61
CA ASN A 177 -21.91 -11.02 7.00
C ASN A 177 -21.68 -10.69 8.46
N VAL A 178 -21.82 -9.40 8.78
CA VAL A 178 -21.98 -8.93 10.17
C VAL A 178 -23.31 -8.18 10.22
N VAL A 179 -24.21 -8.64 11.06
CA VAL A 179 -25.55 -8.06 11.24
C VAL A 179 -25.47 -6.99 12.32
N PHE A 180 -25.99 -5.81 12.01
CA PHE A 180 -26.00 -4.66 12.90
C PHE A 180 -27.41 -4.26 13.29
N GLU A 181 -27.58 -3.85 14.53
CA GLU A 181 -28.67 -3.00 14.98
C GLU A 181 -28.20 -1.54 14.86
N VAL A 182 -28.88 -0.77 14.02
CA VAL A 182 -28.61 0.64 13.77
C VAL A 182 -29.79 1.46 14.29
N GLY A 183 -29.56 2.33 15.25
CA GLY A 183 -30.68 3.09 15.80
C GLY A 183 -30.33 4.01 16.97
N GLY A 184 -31.24 4.89 17.24
CA GLY A 184 -31.60 5.89 18.22
C GLY A 184 -30.83 6.03 19.52
N GLY A 185 -29.52 6.08 19.51
CA GLY A 185 -28.74 6.56 20.66
C GLY A 185 -27.78 7.63 20.20
N GLU A 186 -27.69 8.74 20.92
CA GLU A 186 -26.51 9.62 20.75
C GLU A 186 -25.29 8.77 21.05
N GLY A 187 -24.47 8.47 20.00
CA GLY A 187 -23.17 7.87 20.20
C GLY A 187 -22.38 8.66 21.23
N PRO A 188 -21.42 8.06 21.96
CA PRO A 188 -20.68 8.77 22.99
C PRO A 188 -20.06 10.02 22.39
N ARG A 189 -20.62 11.19 22.69
CA ARG A 189 -19.94 12.45 22.48
C ARG A 189 -18.70 12.37 23.35
N ARG A 190 -17.56 12.20 22.71
CA ARG A 190 -16.28 12.32 23.39
C ARG A 190 -16.23 13.74 23.94
N ALA A 191 -16.56 13.89 25.24
CA ALA A 191 -16.45 15.16 25.91
C ALA A 191 -14.98 15.58 25.83
N VAL A 192 -14.70 16.58 25.03
CA VAL A 192 -13.39 17.24 24.99
C VAL A 192 -13.28 18.06 26.26
N THR A 193 -12.90 17.40 27.34
CA THR A 193 -12.53 18.07 28.60
C THR A 193 -11.03 18.38 28.54
N GLY A 194 -10.70 19.54 27.99
CA GLY A 194 -9.32 20.02 27.96
C GLY A 194 -9.31 21.54 27.83
N THR A 195 -8.94 22.21 28.91
CA THR A 195 -8.64 23.65 28.98
C THR A 195 -7.21 23.95 28.48
N GLY A 196 -6.77 23.36 27.36
CA GLY A 196 -5.45 23.62 26.77
C GLY A 196 -5.47 24.84 25.85
N GLN A 197 -4.65 25.84 26.16
CA GLN A 197 -4.46 27.09 25.39
C GLN A 197 -3.59 26.90 24.14
N ASP A 198 -3.46 25.70 23.57
CA ASP A 198 -2.61 25.47 22.41
C ASP A 198 -3.41 25.64 21.12
N THR A 199 -3.02 26.65 20.33
CA THR A 199 -3.62 26.97 19.04
C THR A 199 -3.51 25.81 18.05
N ILE A 200 -2.44 25.03 18.11
CA ILE A 200 -2.23 23.84 17.26
C ILE A 200 -3.22 22.74 17.64
N GLN A 201 -3.45 22.49 18.93
CA GLN A 201 -4.48 21.56 19.38
C GLN A 201 -5.89 21.99 18.96
N ARG A 202 -6.19 23.30 18.96
CA ARG A 202 -7.47 23.81 18.47
C ARG A 202 -7.66 23.63 16.98
N ILE A 203 -6.61 23.83 16.19
CA ILE A 203 -6.64 23.58 14.74
C ILE A 203 -6.81 22.09 14.46
N GLN A 204 -6.07 21.22 15.15
CA GLN A 204 -6.23 19.78 15.04
C GLN A 204 -7.62 19.32 15.51
N GLN A 205 -8.13 19.82 16.63
CA GLN A 205 -9.47 19.50 17.12
C GLN A 205 -10.56 20.02 16.18
N ALA A 206 -10.42 21.18 15.57
CA ALA A 206 -11.35 21.69 14.57
C ALA A 206 -11.32 20.86 13.28
N ALA A 207 -10.15 20.38 12.87
CA ALA A 207 -10.01 19.47 11.73
C ALA A 207 -10.63 18.08 12.00
N PHE A 208 -10.54 17.59 13.25
CA PHE A 208 -11.17 16.32 13.66
C PHE A 208 -12.65 16.46 14.02
N ALA A 209 -13.09 17.62 14.52
CA ALA A 209 -14.49 17.86 14.89
C ALA A 209 -15.44 18.01 13.69
N ARG A 210 -14.91 18.27 12.51
CA ARG A 210 -15.66 18.38 11.26
C ARG A 210 -15.53 17.13 10.40
N ASN A 211 -15.63 15.93 10.98
CA ASN A 211 -15.84 14.72 10.18
C ASN A 211 -17.33 14.68 9.78
N PRO A 212 -17.70 15.01 8.52
CA PRO A 212 -19.10 14.96 8.06
C PRO A 212 -19.65 13.53 8.09
N TYR A 213 -18.79 12.53 8.29
CA TYR A 213 -19.16 11.12 8.41
C TYR A 213 -19.31 10.65 9.88
N SER A 214 -19.18 11.54 10.86
CA SER A 214 -19.53 11.26 12.26
C SER A 214 -21.03 11.17 12.38
N THR A 215 -21.60 10.04 12.00
CA THR A 215 -23.01 9.75 12.27
C THR A 215 -23.13 9.52 13.77
N SER A 216 -24.00 10.30 14.42
CA SER A 216 -24.36 10.13 15.84
C SER A 216 -25.16 8.86 16.12
N THR A 217 -25.34 8.01 15.11
CA THR A 217 -26.14 6.79 15.18
C THR A 217 -25.33 5.66 15.81
N LYS A 218 -25.84 5.09 16.90
CA LYS A 218 -25.24 3.91 17.55
C LYS A 218 -25.34 2.72 16.60
N LYS A 219 -24.23 2.01 16.41
CA LYS A 219 -24.13 0.78 15.63
C LYS A 219 -23.68 -0.34 16.54
N VAL A 220 -24.49 -1.38 16.70
CA VAL A 220 -24.18 -2.52 17.55
C VAL A 220 -24.14 -3.77 16.67
N ALA A 221 -22.99 -4.43 16.59
CA ALA A 221 -22.90 -5.73 15.94
C ALA A 221 -23.65 -6.77 16.80
N ARG A 222 -24.55 -7.52 16.18
CA ARG A 222 -25.40 -8.50 16.87
C ARG A 222 -25.05 -9.94 16.49
N ARG A 223 -24.51 -10.15 15.29
CA ARG A 223 -24.21 -11.49 14.80
C ARG A 223 -23.16 -11.46 13.73
N ILE A 224 -22.25 -12.40 13.77
CA ILE A 224 -21.33 -12.70 12.67
C ILE A 224 -21.77 -14.01 12.03
N THR A 225 -21.98 -14.03 10.72
CA THR A 225 -22.24 -15.24 9.95
C THR A 225 -20.94 -15.68 9.30
N VAL A 226 -20.53 -16.91 9.55
CA VAL A 226 -19.28 -17.48 9.04
C VAL A 226 -19.53 -18.79 8.29
N THR A 227 -18.69 -19.07 7.30
CA THR A 227 -18.64 -20.37 6.60
C THR A 227 -17.25 -20.97 6.79
N HIS A 228 -17.19 -22.18 7.33
CA HIS A 228 -15.99 -22.98 7.50
C HIS A 228 -16.23 -24.39 6.96
N ALA A 229 -15.33 -24.90 6.15
CA ALA A 229 -15.46 -26.22 5.51
C ALA A 229 -16.82 -26.48 4.78
N GLY A 230 -17.42 -25.41 4.24
CA GLY A 230 -18.72 -25.46 3.56
C GLY A 230 -19.94 -25.40 4.48
N GLU A 231 -19.77 -25.42 5.79
CA GLU A 231 -20.84 -25.27 6.77
C GLU A 231 -20.96 -23.83 7.24
N THR A 232 -22.19 -23.30 7.21
CA THR A 232 -22.49 -21.93 7.67
C THR A 232 -22.99 -21.96 9.11
N SER A 233 -22.42 -21.12 9.95
CA SER A 233 -22.81 -20.95 11.34
C SER A 233 -22.90 -19.47 11.74
N ASN A 234 -23.49 -19.22 12.90
CA ASN A 234 -23.65 -17.86 13.43
C ASN A 234 -22.97 -17.76 14.80
N ILE A 235 -22.32 -16.62 15.02
CA ILE A 235 -21.77 -16.20 16.30
C ILE A 235 -22.64 -15.04 16.79
N ASP A 236 -23.46 -15.24 17.79
CA ASP A 236 -24.26 -14.18 18.39
C ASP A 236 -23.37 -13.32 19.30
N LEU A 237 -23.58 -12.01 19.26
CA LEU A 237 -22.79 -11.02 19.96
C LEU A 237 -23.64 -10.25 20.97
N THR A 238 -23.01 -9.83 22.04
CA THR A 238 -23.54 -8.96 23.08
C THR A 238 -23.02 -7.54 22.97
N GLU A 239 -23.47 -6.65 23.83
CA GLU A 239 -22.95 -5.25 23.86
C GLU A 239 -21.54 -5.16 24.49
N ASP A 240 -21.09 -6.23 25.15
CA ASP A 240 -19.74 -6.30 25.73
C ASP A 240 -18.69 -6.78 24.73
N ASP A 241 -19.10 -7.24 23.54
CA ASP A 241 -18.20 -7.68 22.50
C ASP A 241 -17.68 -6.51 21.66
N LEU A 242 -16.39 -6.51 21.36
CA LEU A 242 -15.76 -5.57 20.43
C LEU A 242 -15.51 -6.25 19.09
N VAL A 243 -16.01 -5.66 18.01
CA VAL A 243 -15.86 -6.19 16.66
C VAL A 243 -15.06 -5.22 15.79
N PHE A 244 -13.91 -5.69 15.28
CA PHE A 244 -13.10 -4.95 14.32
C PHE A 244 -13.26 -5.61 12.95
N ILE A 245 -13.62 -4.82 11.93
CA ILE A 245 -13.92 -5.31 10.60
C ILE A 245 -12.93 -4.68 9.62
N THR A 246 -12.23 -5.53 8.84
CA THR A 246 -11.47 -5.11 7.67
C THR A 246 -12.16 -5.65 6.42
N ASN A 247 -12.57 -4.75 5.52
CA ASN A 247 -13.37 -5.10 4.35
C ASN A 247 -12.53 -5.61 3.15
N GLY A 248 -11.29 -6.05 3.40
CA GLY A 248 -10.33 -6.32 2.36
C GLY A 248 -9.74 -5.03 1.75
N GLY A 249 -8.62 -5.15 1.09
CA GLY A 249 -7.97 -4.05 0.36
C GLY A 249 -8.21 -4.14 -1.15
N CYS A 250 -7.49 -3.32 -1.91
CA CYS A 250 -7.52 -3.33 -3.38
C CYS A 250 -7.12 -4.69 -3.98
N VAL A 251 -6.45 -5.55 -3.21
CA VAL A 251 -6.00 -6.89 -3.63
C VAL A 251 -7.05 -8.00 -3.43
N GLU A 252 -8.22 -7.69 -2.87
CA GLU A 252 -9.26 -8.67 -2.54
C GLU A 252 -9.68 -9.52 -3.75
N ASN A 253 -9.80 -8.90 -4.92
CA ASN A 253 -10.24 -9.56 -6.15
C ASN A 253 -9.07 -10.06 -7.03
N SER A 254 -7.85 -10.11 -6.51
CA SER A 254 -6.66 -10.48 -7.27
C SER A 254 -6.69 -11.93 -7.74
N THR A 255 -6.17 -12.15 -8.94
CA THR A 255 -5.86 -13.47 -9.51
C THR A 255 -4.36 -13.71 -9.51
N ILE A 256 -3.94 -14.96 -9.62
CA ILE A 256 -2.53 -15.33 -9.64
C ILE A 256 -2.23 -16.04 -10.94
N GLY A 257 -1.21 -15.55 -11.65
CA GLY A 257 -0.62 -16.19 -12.82
C GLY A 257 0.58 -17.08 -12.47
N ALA A 258 1.23 -17.56 -13.50
CA ALA A 258 2.45 -18.37 -13.41
C ALA A 258 3.42 -17.99 -14.53
N GLN A 259 4.58 -18.62 -14.58
CA GLN A 259 5.60 -18.42 -15.61
C GLN A 259 4.99 -18.54 -17.03
N ASP A 260 4.18 -19.55 -17.23
CA ASP A 260 3.58 -19.94 -18.53
C ASP A 260 2.08 -19.58 -18.66
N LYS A 261 1.52 -18.89 -17.66
CA LYS A 261 0.08 -18.62 -17.60
C LYS A 261 -0.20 -17.19 -17.15
N PRO A 262 -1.05 -16.44 -17.88
CA PRO A 262 -1.56 -15.15 -17.41
C PRO A 262 -2.34 -15.26 -16.11
N ALA A 263 -2.40 -14.15 -15.36
CA ALA A 263 -3.17 -14.07 -14.11
C ALA A 263 -4.70 -14.15 -14.32
N ALA A 264 -5.18 -14.26 -15.56
CA ALA A 264 -6.59 -14.37 -15.92
C ALA A 264 -7.44 -13.24 -15.32
N TRP A 265 -7.21 -12.02 -15.80
CA TRP A 265 -7.92 -10.85 -15.34
C TRP A 265 -9.46 -11.03 -15.41
N ASP A 266 -10.14 -10.77 -14.31
CA ASP A 266 -11.58 -10.90 -14.18
C ASP A 266 -12.14 -9.69 -13.42
N PRO A 267 -12.96 -8.82 -14.07
CA PRO A 267 -13.58 -7.67 -13.45
C PRO A 267 -14.72 -8.03 -12.49
N THR A 268 -15.12 -9.29 -12.43
CA THR A 268 -16.26 -9.72 -11.62
C THR A 268 -15.86 -9.73 -10.13
N ILE A 269 -16.63 -9.05 -9.30
CA ILE A 269 -16.42 -9.10 -7.85
C ILE A 269 -16.78 -10.50 -7.35
N ARG A 270 -15.81 -11.13 -6.68
CA ARG A 270 -15.98 -12.50 -6.18
C ARG A 270 -17.03 -12.57 -5.08
N PRO A 271 -18.02 -13.45 -5.18
CA PRO A 271 -18.96 -13.68 -4.12
C PRO A 271 -18.25 -14.14 -2.83
N GLY A 272 -18.63 -13.55 -1.71
CA GLY A 272 -18.16 -13.95 -0.39
C GLY A 272 -16.76 -13.50 0.00
N GLY A 273 -16.14 -12.61 -0.76
CA GLY A 273 -14.94 -11.90 -0.35
C GLY A 273 -15.24 -10.70 0.56
N GLY A 274 -14.21 -9.98 0.99
CA GLY A 274 -14.36 -8.81 1.85
C GLY A 274 -15.18 -7.69 1.24
N TRP A 275 -15.13 -7.50 -0.09
CA TRP A 275 -15.96 -6.52 -0.78
C TRP A 275 -17.45 -6.92 -0.81
N ASP A 276 -17.75 -8.18 -1.00
CA ASP A 276 -19.12 -8.69 -0.94
C ASP A 276 -19.69 -8.58 0.48
N MET A 277 -18.90 -8.90 1.49
CA MET A 277 -19.26 -8.67 2.89
C MET A 277 -19.55 -7.19 3.17
N TRP A 278 -18.70 -6.28 2.70
CA TRP A 278 -18.94 -4.84 2.86
C TRP A 278 -20.24 -4.38 2.18
N ARG A 279 -20.54 -4.89 0.98
CA ARG A 279 -21.83 -4.62 0.31
C ARG A 279 -23.03 -5.07 1.14
N ARG A 280 -22.94 -6.23 1.76
CA ARG A 280 -24.00 -6.75 2.66
C ARG A 280 -24.15 -5.90 3.91
N ILE A 281 -23.05 -5.44 4.48
CA ILE A 281 -23.07 -4.53 5.64
C ILE A 281 -23.66 -3.17 5.22
N ALA A 282 -23.22 -2.59 4.11
CA ALA A 282 -23.72 -1.30 3.62
C ALA A 282 -25.19 -1.33 3.19
N ALA A 283 -25.71 -2.48 2.80
CA ALA A 283 -27.13 -2.65 2.49
C ALA A 283 -28.03 -2.55 3.74
N GLN A 284 -27.48 -2.68 4.94
CA GLN A 284 -28.25 -2.57 6.19
C GLN A 284 -28.48 -1.09 6.58
N ASP A 285 -27.53 -0.20 6.31
CA ASP A 285 -27.67 1.23 6.58
C ASP A 285 -26.65 2.03 5.76
N PRO A 286 -27.05 3.16 5.14
CA PRO A 286 -26.16 3.98 4.31
C PRO A 286 -24.93 4.55 5.04
N SER A 287 -24.98 4.62 6.37
CA SER A 287 -23.86 5.10 7.18
C SER A 287 -22.67 4.15 7.25
N PHE A 288 -22.79 2.94 6.68
CA PHE A 288 -21.65 2.02 6.48
C PHE A 288 -20.85 2.29 5.20
N GLY A 289 -21.19 3.36 4.50
CA GLY A 289 -20.43 3.83 3.34
C GLY A 289 -20.95 3.29 1.99
N HIS A 290 -20.15 3.51 0.97
CA HIS A 290 -20.52 3.27 -0.43
C HIS A 290 -19.50 2.34 -1.10
N PRO A 291 -19.53 1.03 -0.84
CA PRO A 291 -18.54 0.08 -1.36
C PRO A 291 -18.40 0.10 -2.89
N ASP A 292 -19.48 0.40 -3.62
CA ASP A 292 -19.42 0.48 -5.09
C ASP A 292 -18.55 1.64 -5.62
N LYS A 293 -18.30 2.68 -4.82
CA LYS A 293 -17.33 3.71 -5.17
C LYS A 293 -15.88 3.21 -5.07
N PHE A 294 -15.63 2.26 -4.20
CA PHE A 294 -14.31 1.67 -4.00
C PHE A 294 -14.03 0.50 -4.95
N CYS A 295 -14.99 -0.42 -5.10
CA CYS A 295 -14.79 -1.67 -5.82
C CYS A 295 -15.71 -1.86 -7.02
N GLY A 296 -16.47 -0.84 -7.44
CA GLY A 296 -17.46 -0.94 -8.52
C GLY A 296 -16.89 -0.84 -9.93
N ASP A 297 -15.64 -0.39 -10.10
CA ASP A 297 -14.97 -0.28 -11.40
C ASP A 297 -13.58 -0.94 -11.37
N PRO A 298 -13.52 -2.28 -11.39
CA PRO A 298 -12.26 -3.01 -11.39
C PRO A 298 -11.40 -2.75 -12.63
N GLU A 299 -11.99 -2.33 -13.74
CA GLU A 299 -11.25 -1.98 -14.97
C GLU A 299 -10.31 -0.82 -14.72
N LYS A 300 -10.78 0.23 -14.08
CA LYS A 300 -9.95 1.40 -13.73
C LYS A 300 -8.93 1.11 -12.64
N SER A 301 -9.29 0.32 -11.65
CA SER A 301 -8.44 0.04 -10.50
C SER A 301 -7.50 -1.15 -10.71
N ASN A 302 -7.47 -1.73 -11.91
CA ASN A 302 -6.58 -2.83 -12.22
C ASN A 302 -5.13 -2.38 -12.26
N TRP A 303 -4.29 -3.00 -11.47
CA TRP A 303 -2.84 -2.93 -11.57
C TRP A 303 -2.24 -4.32 -11.40
N MET A 304 -1.04 -4.54 -11.87
CA MET A 304 -0.45 -5.86 -11.92
C MET A 304 0.99 -5.84 -11.42
N SER A 305 1.38 -6.90 -10.75
CA SER A 305 2.76 -7.10 -10.33
C SER A 305 3.22 -8.53 -10.56
N ALA A 306 4.52 -8.71 -10.71
CA ALA A 306 5.17 -9.99 -10.80
C ALA A 306 6.39 -10.03 -9.88
N THR A 307 6.77 -11.23 -9.43
CA THR A 307 8.06 -11.49 -8.81
C THR A 307 8.93 -12.20 -9.83
N VAL A 308 10.03 -11.57 -10.21
CA VAL A 308 11.08 -12.19 -11.01
C VAL A 308 12.12 -12.76 -10.04
N THR A 309 12.40 -14.05 -10.15
CA THR A 309 13.45 -14.72 -9.38
C THR A 309 14.59 -15.06 -10.32
N THR A 310 15.79 -14.55 -10.04
CA THR A 310 16.98 -14.91 -10.81
C THR A 310 17.51 -16.25 -10.32
N LEU A 311 18.02 -17.05 -11.23
CA LEU A 311 18.59 -18.37 -10.91
C LEU A 311 20.12 -18.34 -10.88
N ASP A 312 20.71 -17.24 -11.31
CA ASP A 312 22.15 -17.01 -11.36
C ASP A 312 22.47 -15.51 -11.21
N GLY A 313 23.74 -15.16 -11.26
CA GLY A 313 24.24 -13.78 -11.12
C GLY A 313 24.42 -12.99 -12.42
N GLU A 314 23.97 -13.47 -13.57
CA GLU A 314 24.26 -12.83 -14.87
C GLU A 314 23.61 -11.44 -14.99
N ILE A 315 22.49 -11.20 -14.34
CA ILE A 315 21.79 -9.90 -14.30
C ILE A 315 22.51 -8.87 -13.42
N VAL A 316 23.36 -9.28 -12.49
CA VAL A 316 23.98 -8.41 -11.47
C VAL A 316 24.76 -7.24 -12.06
N PRO A 317 25.59 -7.40 -13.10
CA PRO A 317 26.30 -6.25 -13.71
C PRO A 317 25.36 -5.15 -14.26
N TYR A 318 24.17 -5.53 -14.74
CA TYR A 318 23.18 -4.58 -15.25
C TYR A 318 22.49 -3.85 -14.09
N ILE A 319 22.16 -4.56 -13.01
CA ILE A 319 21.61 -3.97 -11.78
C ILE A 319 22.62 -2.98 -11.20
N GLN A 320 23.90 -3.37 -11.09
CA GLN A 320 24.96 -2.48 -10.61
C GLN A 320 25.15 -1.24 -11.47
N LYS A 321 25.02 -1.38 -12.81
CA LYS A 321 25.09 -0.24 -13.72
C LYS A 321 23.97 0.77 -13.48
N ILE A 322 22.76 0.31 -13.16
CA ILE A 322 21.59 1.15 -12.91
C ILE A 322 21.58 1.68 -11.47
N CYS A 323 21.75 0.80 -10.49
CA CYS A 323 21.57 1.13 -9.07
C CYS A 323 22.86 1.53 -8.38
N HIS A 324 24.03 1.36 -9.04
CA HIS A 324 25.37 1.57 -8.46
C HIS A 324 25.66 0.74 -7.20
N ARG A 325 24.97 -0.40 -7.04
CA ARG A 325 25.09 -1.29 -5.89
C ARG A 325 25.01 -2.76 -6.28
N ASP A 326 25.76 -3.58 -5.55
CA ASP A 326 25.71 -5.03 -5.65
C ASP A 326 24.54 -5.55 -4.80
N PRO A 327 23.57 -6.28 -5.39
CA PRO A 327 22.41 -6.79 -4.67
C PRO A 327 22.74 -7.92 -3.68
N PHE A 328 23.92 -8.53 -3.74
CA PHE A 328 24.32 -9.63 -2.85
C PHE A 328 25.05 -9.17 -1.58
N THR A 329 25.22 -7.87 -1.37
CA THR A 329 25.91 -7.35 -0.17
C THR A 329 25.07 -7.38 1.10
N GLY A 330 23.77 -7.66 1.01
CA GLY A 330 22.83 -7.56 2.13
C GLY A 330 22.42 -6.13 2.47
N HIS A 331 22.84 -5.15 1.65
CA HIS A 331 22.48 -3.74 1.77
C HIS A 331 21.29 -3.37 0.89
N VAL A 332 20.76 -2.18 1.11
CA VAL A 332 19.73 -1.59 0.25
C VAL A 332 20.23 -1.53 -1.19
N VAL A 333 19.40 -1.91 -2.15
CA VAL A 333 19.76 -1.96 -3.59
C VAL A 333 19.15 -0.80 -4.34
N THR A 334 17.83 -0.80 -4.54
CA THR A 334 17.12 0.27 -5.26
C THR A 334 16.72 1.44 -4.38
N GLY A 335 16.74 1.25 -3.07
CA GLY A 335 16.24 2.23 -2.10
C GLY A 335 14.70 2.31 -2.03
N GLY A 336 14.04 1.91 -3.07
CA GLY A 336 12.60 1.89 -3.27
C GLY A 336 12.32 1.46 -4.69
N ILE A 337 11.82 2.34 -5.51
CA ILE A 337 11.31 2.03 -6.85
C ILE A 337 12.16 2.69 -7.93
N VAL A 338 12.50 1.93 -8.97
CA VAL A 338 13.03 2.44 -10.24
C VAL A 338 11.91 2.40 -11.28
N THR A 339 11.57 3.54 -11.85
CA THR A 339 10.51 3.68 -12.84
C THR A 339 11.07 3.71 -14.25
N CYS A 340 10.55 2.90 -15.15
CA CYS A 340 10.86 2.97 -16.59
C CYS A 340 9.93 4.02 -17.23
N GLU A 341 10.41 5.25 -17.40
CA GLU A 341 9.60 6.41 -17.83
C GLU A 341 8.93 6.21 -19.19
N ASP A 342 9.62 5.56 -20.11
CA ASP A 342 9.17 5.30 -21.48
C ASP A 342 8.47 3.95 -21.65
N SER A 343 8.18 3.23 -20.56
CA SER A 343 7.42 1.99 -20.60
C SER A 343 5.95 2.24 -20.91
N GLY A 344 5.40 1.52 -21.89
CA GLY A 344 3.96 1.52 -22.18
C GLY A 344 3.11 1.09 -20.99
N TRP A 345 3.65 0.28 -20.10
CA TRP A 345 2.98 -0.15 -18.87
C TRP A 345 3.20 0.80 -17.68
N LEU A 346 3.98 1.87 -17.85
CA LEU A 346 4.55 2.62 -16.73
C LEU A 346 5.17 1.66 -15.71
N MET A 347 6.04 0.79 -16.22
CA MET A 347 6.64 -0.27 -15.42
C MET A 347 7.56 0.31 -14.37
N SER A 348 7.47 -0.23 -13.18
CA SER A 348 8.40 0.05 -12.09
C SER A 348 8.88 -1.25 -11.48
N TRP A 349 10.08 -1.22 -10.90
CA TRP A 349 10.67 -2.38 -10.27
C TRP A 349 11.47 -2.01 -9.02
N THR A 350 11.64 -2.97 -8.13
CA THR A 350 12.43 -2.80 -6.91
C THR A 350 13.16 -4.08 -6.55
N ILE A 351 14.38 -3.89 -6.08
CA ILE A 351 15.16 -4.91 -5.40
C ILE A 351 15.43 -4.40 -4.01
N ASN A 352 14.69 -4.91 -3.06
CA ASN A 352 14.91 -4.61 -1.65
C ASN A 352 16.18 -5.32 -1.16
N ARG A 353 16.58 -5.04 0.09
CA ARG A 353 17.65 -5.78 0.76
C ARG A 353 17.43 -7.28 0.59
N GLN A 354 18.43 -7.98 0.08
CA GLN A 354 18.40 -9.43 -0.03
C GLN A 354 18.97 -10.04 1.26
N GLN A 355 18.49 -11.13 1.70
CA GLN A 355 17.42 -11.98 1.17
C GLN A 355 16.03 -11.36 1.42
N GLN A 356 15.12 -11.55 0.47
CA GLN A 356 13.71 -11.11 0.59
C GLN A 356 12.88 -12.08 1.44
N PHE A 357 13.22 -13.35 1.36
CA PHE A 357 12.65 -14.42 2.17
C PHE A 357 13.76 -15.06 3.00
N ARG A 358 13.45 -15.49 4.21
CA ARG A 358 14.41 -16.09 5.13
C ARG A 358 15.12 -17.30 4.54
N ASP A 359 14.37 -18.18 3.88
CA ASP A 359 14.88 -19.41 3.27
C ASP A 359 15.30 -19.23 1.80
N GLN A 360 15.38 -18.00 1.30
CA GLN A 360 15.82 -17.70 -0.06
C GLN A 360 17.30 -18.10 -0.21
N PRO A 361 17.66 -18.84 -1.28
CA PRO A 361 19.06 -19.11 -1.61
C PRO A 361 19.85 -17.82 -1.76
N LYS A 362 21.08 -17.78 -1.24
CA LYS A 362 21.89 -16.55 -1.18
C LYS A 362 22.40 -16.09 -2.55
N ASP A 363 22.40 -16.97 -3.52
CA ASP A 363 22.78 -16.74 -4.92
C ASP A 363 21.60 -16.36 -5.82
N GLN A 364 20.41 -16.24 -5.27
CA GLN A 364 19.20 -15.82 -5.98
C GLN A 364 18.73 -14.45 -5.54
N LEU A 365 18.18 -13.70 -6.50
CA LEU A 365 17.54 -12.39 -6.24
C LEU A 365 16.04 -12.49 -6.47
N CYS A 366 15.28 -11.79 -5.65
CA CYS A 366 13.87 -11.54 -5.87
C CYS A 366 13.68 -10.07 -6.28
N VAL A 367 13.18 -9.86 -7.47
CA VAL A 367 12.82 -8.54 -8.03
C VAL A 367 11.32 -8.42 -8.06
N TRP A 368 10.77 -7.36 -7.51
CA TRP A 368 9.37 -7.03 -7.67
C TRP A 368 9.19 -6.07 -8.83
N VAL A 369 8.38 -6.46 -9.80
CA VAL A 369 8.04 -5.68 -10.99
C VAL A 369 6.55 -5.39 -10.99
N TYR A 370 6.13 -4.18 -11.31
CA TYR A 370 4.71 -3.84 -11.45
C TYR A 370 4.47 -2.80 -12.53
N GLY A 371 3.24 -2.76 -13.04
CA GLY A 371 2.78 -1.78 -14.00
C GLY A 371 1.46 -1.15 -13.58
N LEU A 372 1.31 0.14 -13.85
CA LEU A 372 0.08 0.88 -13.60
C LEU A 372 -0.85 0.86 -14.82
N PHE A 373 -0.31 0.87 -16.04
CA PHE A 373 -1.09 0.85 -17.27
C PHE A 373 -1.22 -0.57 -17.81
N THR A 374 -1.99 -1.38 -17.12
CA THR A 374 -2.08 -2.82 -17.40
C THR A 374 -2.81 -3.16 -18.69
N ASP A 375 -3.58 -2.21 -19.25
CA ASP A 375 -4.33 -2.30 -20.50
C ASP A 375 -3.52 -1.85 -21.74
N LYS A 376 -2.35 -1.23 -21.54
CA LYS A 376 -1.50 -0.73 -22.62
C LYS A 376 -0.55 -1.79 -23.15
N PRO A 377 -0.12 -1.71 -24.43
CA PRO A 377 0.90 -2.61 -24.95
C PRO A 377 2.26 -2.32 -24.36
N GLY A 378 3.04 -3.37 -24.06
CA GLY A 378 4.44 -3.27 -23.71
C GLY A 378 5.32 -2.80 -24.87
N ASN A 379 6.54 -2.37 -24.53
CA ASN A 379 7.50 -1.86 -25.53
C ASN A 379 8.14 -2.99 -26.35
N TYR A 380 8.38 -4.14 -25.73
CA TYR A 380 8.95 -5.33 -26.33
C TYR A 380 7.86 -6.36 -26.70
N VAL A 381 7.10 -6.78 -25.71
CA VAL A 381 6.09 -7.84 -25.86
C VAL A 381 4.90 -7.42 -26.74
N LYS A 382 4.63 -6.12 -26.86
CA LYS A 382 3.52 -5.56 -27.66
C LYS A 382 2.13 -6.06 -27.26
N LYS A 383 1.96 -6.46 -26.01
CA LYS A 383 0.75 -7.04 -25.44
C LYS A 383 0.38 -6.27 -24.15
N ALA A 384 -0.88 -6.21 -23.80
CA ALA A 384 -1.30 -5.62 -22.53
C ALA A 384 -0.74 -6.43 -21.37
N MET A 385 -0.25 -5.75 -20.33
CA MET A 385 0.41 -6.43 -19.21
C MET A 385 -0.51 -7.46 -18.53
N ARG A 386 -1.80 -7.14 -18.41
CA ARG A 386 -2.80 -8.02 -17.79
C ARG A 386 -3.04 -9.33 -18.54
N ASP A 387 -2.66 -9.39 -19.82
CA ASP A 387 -2.80 -10.57 -20.68
C ASP A 387 -1.49 -11.36 -20.80
N CYS A 388 -0.41 -10.88 -20.16
CA CYS A 388 0.92 -11.48 -20.25
C CYS A 388 1.08 -12.66 -19.28
N THR A 389 1.86 -13.64 -19.71
CA THR A 389 2.44 -14.66 -18.83
C THR A 389 3.56 -14.07 -17.98
N GLY A 390 3.99 -14.78 -16.93
CA GLY A 390 5.14 -14.38 -16.14
C GLY A 390 6.43 -14.26 -16.97
N GLU A 391 6.62 -15.14 -17.95
CA GLU A 391 7.74 -15.08 -18.88
C GLU A 391 7.72 -13.81 -19.74
N GLU A 392 6.58 -13.44 -20.28
CA GLU A 392 6.43 -12.22 -21.09
C GLU A 392 6.70 -10.96 -20.26
N ILE A 393 6.24 -10.93 -18.99
CA ILE A 393 6.55 -9.81 -18.08
C ILE A 393 8.06 -9.73 -17.80
N CYS A 394 8.70 -10.87 -17.58
CA CYS A 394 10.15 -10.93 -17.39
C CYS A 394 10.90 -10.42 -18.63
N GLN A 395 10.50 -10.83 -19.84
CA GLN A 395 11.08 -10.37 -21.08
C GLN A 395 10.96 -8.85 -21.28
N GLU A 396 9.80 -8.28 -20.95
CA GLU A 396 9.59 -6.83 -21.00
C GLU A 396 10.49 -6.09 -20.00
N TRP A 397 10.65 -6.63 -18.79
CA TRP A 397 11.52 -6.04 -17.78
C TRP A 397 13.01 -6.09 -18.18
N LEU A 398 13.46 -7.18 -18.80
CA LEU A 398 14.83 -7.33 -19.29
C LEU A 398 15.16 -6.43 -20.48
N TYR A 399 14.16 -6.05 -21.29
CA TYR A 399 14.30 -5.15 -22.45
C TYR A 399 14.57 -3.72 -22.03
#